data_8e317cfe219ed20eff2a54046890a611
#
_entry.id   8e317cfe219ed20eff2a54046890a611
#
_cell.length_a   1.000
_cell.length_b   1.000
_cell.length_c   1.000
_cell.angle_alpha   90.00
_cell.angle_beta   90.00
_cell.angle_gamma   90.00
#
_symmetry.space_group_name_H-M   'P 1'
#
loop_
_entity.id
_entity.type
_entity.pdbx_description
1 polymer ?
#
loop_
_entity_poly.entity_id
_entity_poly.type
_entity_poly.pdbx_seq_one_letter_code
_entity_poly.pdbx_strand_id
1 'polypeptide(L)'
;MPQSALVDRVGARALGVFELAGAIATFGAHAVVEAARPPYDLREIIRHAYQFGYRSTPLILTAGVAVGVVLSMHTRASLERFGAEAMIPAGLAIALIRETGPLITGLLVAGRVGAGIGAEIGAMKVTEQIDALEANAVDAFKYLAVTRIIALMIAMPLLTIMMDFSGMLGGYIAETAASGMSWRLYFERAFSYISYSDLILATLKTVVFGYLIAVVSSYLGFATSRGTEGVGEASTRSVVMASVLIILSDVILVKLIFFFYPVVSG
;
A
#
# COMPACT_ATOMS: atom_id res chain seq x y z
N MET A 1 0.15 43.70 8.79
CA MET A 1 -0.31 42.55 9.57
C MET A 1 0.81 42.13 10.48
N PRO A 2 0.63 41.97 11.79
CA PRO A 2 1.71 41.69 12.71
C PRO A 2 2.30 40.29 12.42
N GLN A 3 3.63 40.21 12.33
CA GLN A 3 4.40 38.98 12.11
C GLN A 3 4.08 37.90 13.16
N SER A 4 3.68 38.27 14.37
CA SER A 4 3.23 37.41 15.44
C SER A 4 2.03 36.49 15.02
N ALA A 5 1.03 37.08 14.36
CA ALA A 5 -0.15 36.30 13.94
C ALA A 5 0.14 35.24 12.86
N LEU A 6 1.20 35.43 12.07
CA LEU A 6 1.63 34.48 11.06
C LEU A 6 2.42 33.32 11.71
N VAL A 7 3.30 33.66 12.67
CA VAL A 7 4.04 32.66 13.47
C VAL A 7 3.09 31.80 14.29
N ASP A 8 2.09 32.42 14.95
CA ASP A 8 1.09 31.69 15.75
C ASP A 8 0.25 30.73 14.90
N ARG A 9 -0.14 31.14 13.68
CA ARG A 9 -0.87 30.29 12.74
C ARG A 9 -0.04 29.11 12.21
N VAL A 10 1.24 29.36 11.90
CA VAL A 10 2.15 28.30 11.46
C VAL A 10 2.43 27.34 12.61
N GLY A 11 2.67 27.87 13.82
CA GLY A 11 2.87 27.07 15.02
C GLY A 11 1.65 26.19 15.36
N ALA A 12 0.44 26.74 15.32
CA ALA A 12 -0.78 25.98 15.56
C ALA A 12 -1.02 24.87 14.52
N ARG A 13 -0.71 25.13 13.24
CA ARG A 13 -0.79 24.09 12.20
C ARG A 13 0.24 22.98 12.39
N ALA A 14 1.48 23.35 12.74
CA ALA A 14 2.52 22.37 13.00
C ALA A 14 2.16 21.49 14.20
N LEU A 15 1.69 22.09 15.30
CA LEU A 15 1.20 21.33 16.46
C LEU A 15 0.07 20.38 16.09
N GLY A 16 -0.92 20.81 15.30
CA GLY A 16 -2.01 19.95 14.86
C GLY A 16 -1.54 18.75 14.00
N VAL A 17 -0.48 18.92 13.20
CA VAL A 17 0.11 17.80 12.45
C VAL A 17 0.79 16.81 13.39
N PHE A 18 1.55 17.29 14.39
CA PHE A 18 2.19 16.42 15.38
C PHE A 18 1.17 15.69 16.27
N GLU A 19 0.10 16.37 16.68
CA GLU A 19 -1.00 15.75 17.45
C GLU A 19 -1.67 14.64 16.65
N LEU A 20 -1.98 14.87 15.37
CA LEU A 20 -2.58 13.88 14.50
C LEU A 20 -1.64 12.69 14.26
N ALA A 21 -0.36 12.96 14.00
CA ALA A 21 0.65 11.91 13.82
C ALA A 21 0.81 11.07 15.10
N GLY A 22 0.85 11.73 16.26
CA GLY A 22 0.90 11.05 17.57
C GLY A 22 -0.35 10.20 17.83
N ALA A 23 -1.54 10.72 17.52
CA ALA A 23 -2.79 9.98 17.67
C ALA A 23 -2.86 8.73 16.77
N ILE A 24 -2.44 8.84 15.51
CA ILE A 24 -2.36 7.69 14.59
C ILE A 24 -1.32 6.68 15.08
N ALA A 25 -0.16 7.13 15.56
CA ALA A 25 0.90 6.27 16.06
C ALA A 25 0.44 5.50 17.31
N THR A 26 -0.21 6.16 18.27
CA THR A 26 -0.76 5.53 19.48
C THR A 26 -1.89 4.55 19.14
N PHE A 27 -2.79 4.90 18.21
CA PHE A 27 -3.82 4.02 17.70
C PHE A 27 -3.22 2.75 17.06
N GLY A 28 -2.21 2.91 16.22
CA GLY A 28 -1.50 1.80 15.59
C GLY A 28 -0.79 0.92 16.63
N ALA A 29 -0.06 1.53 17.58
CA ALA A 29 0.60 0.78 18.64
C ALA A 29 -0.39 -0.03 19.49
N HIS A 30 -1.55 0.56 19.84
CA HIS A 30 -2.64 -0.14 20.53
C HIS A 30 -3.16 -1.31 19.68
N ALA A 31 -3.34 -1.11 18.38
CA ALA A 31 -3.78 -2.18 17.47
C ALA A 31 -2.78 -3.35 17.42
N VAL A 32 -1.47 -3.09 17.44
CA VAL A 32 -0.44 -4.14 17.49
C VAL A 32 -0.54 -4.94 18.79
N VAL A 33 -0.72 -4.26 19.93
CA VAL A 33 -0.87 -4.91 21.23
C VAL A 33 -2.13 -5.78 21.27
N GLU A 34 -3.27 -5.27 20.78
CA GLU A 34 -4.52 -6.02 20.74
C GLU A 34 -4.49 -7.16 19.69
N ALA A 35 -3.74 -7.00 18.59
CA ALA A 35 -3.51 -8.07 17.63
C ALA A 35 -2.73 -9.26 18.23
N ALA A 36 -1.91 -9.03 19.27
CA ALA A 36 -1.18 -10.09 19.97
C ALA A 36 -2.01 -10.80 21.05
N ARG A 37 -3.21 -10.28 21.40
CA ARG A 37 -4.04 -10.80 22.51
C ARG A 37 -5.25 -11.58 22.01
N PRO A 38 -5.51 -12.80 22.50
CA PRO A 38 -6.76 -13.50 22.21
C PRO A 38 -7.95 -12.80 22.88
N PRO A 39 -9.20 -13.03 22.43
CA PRO A 39 -9.62 -13.93 21.37
C PRO A 39 -9.43 -13.34 19.97
N TYR A 40 -9.18 -14.21 18.96
CA TYR A 40 -9.05 -13.81 17.56
C TYR A 40 -10.33 -14.15 16.81
N ASP A 41 -10.90 -13.16 16.12
CA ASP A 41 -11.97 -13.41 15.17
C ASP A 41 -11.40 -13.75 13.78
N LEU A 42 -10.90 -14.99 13.64
CA LEU A 42 -10.32 -15.48 12.40
C LEU A 42 -11.30 -15.44 11.24
N ARG A 43 -12.60 -15.61 11.51
CA ARG A 43 -13.63 -15.59 10.47
C ARG A 43 -13.71 -14.19 9.84
N GLU A 44 -13.71 -13.14 10.64
CA GLU A 44 -13.76 -11.75 10.14
C GLU A 44 -12.43 -11.37 9.46
N ILE A 45 -11.28 -11.78 9.99
CA ILE A 45 -9.98 -11.56 9.35
C ILE A 45 -9.95 -12.17 7.94
N ILE A 46 -10.34 -13.44 7.80
CA ILE A 46 -10.38 -14.13 6.50
C ILE A 46 -11.39 -13.46 5.57
N ARG A 47 -12.55 -13.09 6.07
CA ARG A 47 -13.59 -12.40 5.28
C ARG A 47 -13.08 -11.07 4.74
N HIS A 48 -12.45 -10.25 5.57
CA HIS A 48 -11.85 -8.99 5.14
C HIS A 48 -10.67 -9.20 4.18
N ALA A 49 -9.78 -10.15 4.45
CA ALA A 49 -8.67 -10.46 3.56
C ALA A 49 -9.16 -10.89 2.16
N TYR A 50 -10.19 -11.73 2.11
CA TYR A 50 -10.84 -12.10 0.86
C TYR A 50 -11.47 -10.90 0.15
N GLN A 51 -12.22 -10.05 0.87
CA GLN A 51 -12.86 -8.88 0.28
C GLN A 51 -11.84 -7.87 -0.26
N PHE A 52 -10.78 -7.59 0.48
CA PHE A 52 -9.73 -6.66 0.10
C PHE A 52 -8.90 -7.20 -1.07
N GLY A 53 -8.55 -8.49 -1.03
CA GLY A 53 -7.80 -9.14 -2.10
C GLY A 53 -8.63 -9.30 -3.36
N TYR A 54 -9.68 -10.10 -3.31
CA TYR A 54 -10.47 -10.48 -4.49
C TYR A 54 -11.03 -9.27 -5.24
N ARG A 55 -11.64 -8.33 -4.51
CA ARG A 55 -12.22 -7.14 -5.15
C ARG A 55 -11.17 -6.16 -5.69
N SER A 56 -9.91 -6.20 -5.23
CA SER A 56 -8.84 -5.36 -5.75
C SER A 56 -8.10 -6.00 -6.93
N THR A 57 -8.17 -7.32 -7.08
CA THR A 57 -7.47 -8.07 -8.12
C THR A 57 -7.66 -7.51 -9.54
N PRO A 58 -8.89 -7.23 -10.03
CA PRO A 58 -9.05 -6.71 -11.38
C PRO A 58 -8.35 -5.37 -11.60
N LEU A 59 -8.43 -4.48 -10.60
CA LEU A 59 -7.76 -3.19 -10.63
C LEU A 59 -6.23 -3.35 -10.67
N ILE A 60 -5.69 -4.22 -9.83
CA ILE A 60 -4.25 -4.48 -9.73
C ILE A 60 -3.72 -5.12 -11.02
N LEU A 61 -4.41 -6.12 -11.57
CA LEU A 61 -3.98 -6.78 -12.80
C LEU A 61 -3.99 -5.83 -14.00
N THR A 62 -5.04 -5.03 -14.16
CA THR A 62 -5.12 -4.06 -15.27
C THR A 62 -4.07 -2.97 -15.13
N ALA A 63 -3.86 -2.45 -13.93
CA ALA A 63 -2.82 -1.46 -13.65
C ALA A 63 -1.42 -2.05 -13.89
N GLY A 64 -1.17 -3.30 -13.45
CA GLY A 64 0.09 -3.99 -13.65
C GLY A 64 0.46 -4.11 -15.13
N VAL A 65 -0.47 -4.62 -15.96
CA VAL A 65 -0.25 -4.70 -17.40
C VAL A 65 0.08 -3.32 -17.98
N ALA A 66 -0.69 -2.29 -17.66
CA ALA A 66 -0.46 -0.95 -18.18
C ALA A 66 0.91 -0.39 -17.77
N VAL A 67 1.27 -0.52 -16.49
CA VAL A 67 2.58 -0.09 -15.95
C VAL A 67 3.71 -0.85 -16.62
N GLY A 68 3.58 -2.16 -16.79
CA GLY A 68 4.58 -3.00 -17.45
C GLY A 68 4.83 -2.58 -18.89
N VAL A 69 3.77 -2.32 -19.66
CA VAL A 69 3.87 -1.80 -21.04
C VAL A 69 4.63 -0.46 -21.05
N VAL A 70 4.20 0.50 -20.25
CA VAL A 70 4.81 1.84 -20.21
C VAL A 70 6.26 1.77 -19.77
N LEU A 71 6.56 1.00 -18.73
CA LEU A 71 7.91 0.85 -18.20
C LEU A 71 8.84 0.17 -19.22
N SER A 72 8.35 -0.84 -19.95
CA SER A 72 9.10 -1.46 -21.05
C SER A 72 9.45 -0.45 -22.16
N MET A 73 8.48 0.37 -22.57
CA MET A 73 8.72 1.41 -23.59
C MET A 73 9.76 2.44 -23.12
N HIS A 74 9.69 2.88 -21.87
CA HIS A 74 10.67 3.81 -21.30
C HIS A 74 12.07 3.19 -21.19
N THR A 75 12.15 1.95 -20.72
CA THR A 75 13.41 1.22 -20.59
C THR A 75 14.04 1.01 -21.98
N ARG A 76 13.24 0.65 -22.99
CA ARG A 76 13.69 0.53 -24.37
C ARG A 76 14.25 1.85 -24.89
N ALA A 77 13.50 2.95 -24.80
CA ALA A 77 13.94 4.26 -25.28
C ALA A 77 15.27 4.73 -24.66
N SER A 78 15.55 4.28 -23.44
CA SER A 78 16.80 4.57 -22.74
C SER A 78 17.95 3.66 -23.18
N LEU A 79 17.74 2.34 -23.23
CA LEU A 79 18.80 1.36 -23.47
C LEU A 79 19.15 1.17 -24.95
N GLU A 80 18.21 1.40 -25.87
CA GLU A 80 18.43 1.29 -27.32
C GLU A 80 19.54 2.24 -27.80
N ARG A 81 19.62 3.44 -27.21
CA ARG A 81 20.67 4.43 -27.53
C ARG A 81 22.10 3.93 -27.23
N PHE A 82 22.22 2.97 -26.33
CA PHE A 82 23.48 2.38 -25.90
C PHE A 82 23.72 1.00 -26.52
N GLY A 83 22.83 0.52 -27.39
CA GLY A 83 22.87 -0.84 -27.93
C GLY A 83 22.67 -1.94 -26.89
N ALA A 84 22.05 -1.62 -25.75
CA ALA A 84 21.87 -2.51 -24.62
C ALA A 84 20.45 -3.11 -24.54
N GLU A 85 19.81 -3.33 -25.70
CA GLU A 85 18.43 -3.83 -25.80
C GLU A 85 18.24 -5.19 -25.11
N ALA A 86 19.29 -6.00 -25.09
CA ALA A 86 19.27 -7.29 -24.40
C ALA A 86 18.98 -7.20 -22.90
N MET A 87 19.22 -6.04 -22.29
CA MET A 87 19.01 -5.80 -20.87
C MET A 87 17.62 -5.23 -20.52
N ILE A 88 16.78 -4.95 -21.52
CA ILE A 88 15.45 -4.35 -21.30
C ILE A 88 14.60 -5.23 -20.36
N PRO A 89 14.45 -6.55 -20.57
CA PRO A 89 13.66 -7.38 -19.68
C PRO A 89 14.18 -7.39 -18.23
N ALA A 90 15.49 -7.41 -18.05
CA ALA A 90 16.12 -7.41 -16.73
C ALA A 90 15.91 -6.06 -16.01
N GLY A 91 16.16 -4.95 -16.71
CA GLY A 91 15.94 -3.61 -16.15
C GLY A 91 14.49 -3.37 -15.75
N LEU A 92 13.54 -3.79 -16.59
CA LEU A 92 12.12 -3.73 -16.27
C LEU A 92 11.77 -4.56 -15.03
N ALA A 93 12.23 -5.81 -14.98
CA ALA A 93 11.94 -6.72 -13.89
C ALA A 93 12.49 -6.19 -12.54
N ILE A 94 13.72 -5.66 -12.53
CA ILE A 94 14.32 -5.05 -11.34
C ILE A 94 13.51 -3.83 -10.90
N ALA A 95 13.18 -2.91 -11.80
CA ALA A 95 12.44 -1.70 -11.48
C ALA A 95 11.01 -2.00 -10.99
N LEU A 96 10.35 -3.00 -11.60
CA LEU A 96 9.00 -3.39 -11.25
C LEU A 96 8.97 -4.07 -9.88
N ILE A 97 9.73 -5.15 -9.69
CA ILE A 97 9.66 -5.99 -8.51
C ILE A 97 10.18 -5.27 -7.26
N ARG A 98 11.30 -4.55 -7.37
CA ARG A 98 11.91 -3.89 -6.19
C ARG A 98 11.13 -2.68 -5.72
N GLU A 99 10.51 -1.91 -6.65
CA GLU A 99 10.00 -0.59 -6.31
C GLU A 99 8.61 -0.31 -6.87
N THR A 100 8.46 -0.30 -8.20
CA THR A 100 7.25 0.19 -8.86
C THR A 100 6.01 -0.64 -8.50
N GLY A 101 6.13 -1.96 -8.49
CA GLY A 101 5.04 -2.88 -8.17
C GLY A 101 4.50 -2.68 -6.76
N PRO A 102 5.35 -2.79 -5.71
CA PRO A 102 4.97 -2.53 -4.33
C PRO A 102 4.34 -1.16 -4.11
N LEU A 103 4.98 -0.09 -4.61
CA LEU A 103 4.53 1.28 -4.42
C LEU A 103 3.17 1.53 -5.07
N ILE A 104 3.00 1.16 -6.35
CA ILE A 104 1.74 1.36 -7.07
C ILE A 104 0.62 0.51 -6.46
N THR A 105 0.90 -0.74 -6.07
CA THR A 105 -0.06 -1.57 -5.34
C THR A 105 -0.53 -0.88 -4.07
N GLY A 106 0.40 -0.34 -3.27
CA GLY A 106 0.09 0.41 -2.06
C GLY A 106 -0.84 1.60 -2.31
N LEU A 107 -0.53 2.42 -3.31
CA LEU A 107 -1.34 3.60 -3.65
C LEU A 107 -2.74 3.22 -4.16
N LEU A 108 -2.86 2.20 -5.01
CA LEU A 108 -4.15 1.73 -5.52
C LEU A 108 -5.01 1.13 -4.41
N VAL A 109 -4.41 0.37 -3.50
CA VAL A 109 -5.11 -0.21 -2.35
C VAL A 109 -5.49 0.86 -1.33
N ALA A 110 -4.64 1.86 -1.09
CA ALA A 110 -4.99 3.03 -0.27
C ALA A 110 -6.23 3.75 -0.84
N GLY A 111 -6.24 3.99 -2.17
CA GLY A 111 -7.36 4.63 -2.85
C GLY A 111 -8.66 3.85 -2.80
N ARG A 112 -8.60 2.52 -2.87
CA ARG A 112 -9.79 1.68 -2.93
C ARG A 112 -10.21 1.12 -1.55
N VAL A 113 -9.28 0.44 -0.88
CA VAL A 113 -9.58 -0.23 0.39
C VAL A 113 -9.51 0.75 1.54
N GLY A 114 -8.50 1.63 1.55
CA GLY A 114 -8.37 2.68 2.58
C GLY A 114 -9.57 3.61 2.61
N ALA A 115 -10.01 4.11 1.45
CA ALA A 115 -11.25 4.90 1.34
C ALA A 115 -12.46 4.15 1.88
N GLY A 116 -12.58 2.86 1.52
CA GLY A 116 -13.68 1.99 1.95
C GLY A 116 -13.72 1.79 3.46
N ILE A 117 -12.57 1.50 4.09
CA ILE A 117 -12.46 1.32 5.55
C ILE A 117 -12.85 2.61 6.28
N GLY A 118 -12.30 3.76 5.85
CA GLY A 118 -12.61 5.05 6.47
C GLY A 118 -14.09 5.41 6.37
N ALA A 119 -14.69 5.19 5.20
CA ALA A 119 -16.12 5.42 5.00
C ALA A 119 -17.02 4.45 5.80
N GLU A 120 -16.69 3.16 5.82
CA GLU A 120 -17.47 2.14 6.50
C GLU A 120 -17.48 2.38 8.03
N ILE A 121 -16.29 2.51 8.64
CA ILE A 121 -16.18 2.78 10.08
C ILE A 121 -16.78 4.14 10.41
N GLY A 122 -16.56 5.16 9.57
CA GLY A 122 -17.14 6.48 9.73
C GLY A 122 -18.68 6.45 9.70
N ALA A 123 -19.27 5.69 8.78
CA ALA A 123 -20.71 5.50 8.72
C ALA A 123 -21.24 4.78 9.98
N MET A 124 -20.55 3.73 10.45
CA MET A 124 -20.91 3.02 11.68
C MET A 124 -20.83 3.93 12.91
N LYS A 125 -19.85 4.85 12.96
CA LYS A 125 -19.72 5.83 14.04
C LYS A 125 -20.89 6.82 14.07
N VAL A 126 -21.22 7.38 12.91
CA VAL A 126 -22.29 8.38 12.77
C VAL A 126 -23.69 7.79 13.05
N THR A 127 -23.88 6.51 12.78
CA THR A 127 -25.14 5.79 13.00
C THR A 127 -25.17 5.06 14.36
N GLU A 128 -24.24 5.36 15.26
CA GLU A 128 -24.16 4.79 16.63
C GLU A 128 -24.03 3.26 16.67
N GLN A 129 -23.65 2.63 15.53
CA GLN A 129 -23.46 1.18 15.48
C GLN A 129 -22.24 0.73 16.30
N ILE A 130 -21.21 1.58 16.43
CA ILE A 130 -20.05 1.30 17.27
C ILE A 130 -20.47 1.26 18.74
N ASP A 131 -21.27 2.24 19.19
CA ASP A 131 -21.77 2.32 20.55
C ASP A 131 -22.72 1.14 20.86
N ALA A 132 -23.50 0.69 19.86
CA ALA A 132 -24.33 -0.51 19.98
C ALA A 132 -23.50 -1.80 20.10
N LEU A 133 -22.35 -1.92 19.43
CA LEU A 133 -21.43 -3.06 19.61
C LEU A 133 -20.89 -3.09 21.05
N GLU A 134 -20.45 -1.96 21.57
CA GLU A 134 -19.93 -1.84 22.93
C GLU A 134 -21.00 -2.14 23.98
N ALA A 135 -22.24 -1.69 23.76
CA ALA A 135 -23.38 -2.02 24.63
C ALA A 135 -23.68 -3.52 24.67
N ASN A 136 -23.35 -4.27 23.61
CA ASN A 136 -23.46 -5.72 23.57
C ASN A 136 -22.17 -6.45 24.03
N ALA A 137 -21.27 -5.75 24.75
CA ALA A 137 -20.00 -6.27 25.26
C ALA A 137 -19.05 -6.79 24.17
N VAL A 138 -19.17 -6.27 22.93
CA VAL A 138 -18.22 -6.52 21.85
C VAL A 138 -17.16 -5.41 21.84
N ASP A 139 -15.89 -5.79 21.89
CA ASP A 139 -14.78 -4.85 21.72
C ASP A 139 -14.78 -4.32 20.29
N ALA A 140 -15.38 -3.14 20.10
CA ALA A 140 -15.53 -2.51 18.79
C ALA A 140 -14.17 -2.19 18.14
N PHE A 141 -13.16 -1.80 18.94
CA PHE A 141 -11.82 -1.54 18.42
C PHE A 141 -11.18 -2.80 17.81
N LYS A 142 -11.24 -3.90 18.56
CA LYS A 142 -10.69 -5.17 18.13
C LYS A 142 -11.43 -5.73 16.92
N TYR A 143 -12.75 -5.70 16.96
CA TYR A 143 -13.61 -6.21 15.91
C TYR A 143 -13.50 -5.41 14.60
N LEU A 144 -13.44 -4.08 14.67
CA LEU A 144 -13.44 -3.21 13.49
C LEU A 144 -12.03 -2.86 12.99
N ALA A 145 -11.11 -2.47 13.88
CA ALA A 145 -9.80 -2.01 13.46
C ALA A 145 -8.81 -3.17 13.31
N VAL A 146 -8.63 -3.99 14.37
CA VAL A 146 -7.57 -5.01 14.38
C VAL A 146 -7.80 -6.07 13.29
N THR A 147 -9.03 -6.51 13.08
CA THR A 147 -9.35 -7.49 12.04
C THR A 147 -9.01 -6.99 10.63
N ARG A 148 -9.30 -5.70 10.35
CA ARG A 148 -8.98 -5.08 9.06
C ARG A 148 -7.49 -4.84 8.88
N ILE A 149 -6.77 -4.48 9.93
CA ILE A 149 -5.32 -4.29 9.92
C ILE A 149 -4.64 -5.62 9.56
N ILE A 150 -4.94 -6.70 10.26
CA ILE A 150 -4.36 -8.02 9.98
C ILE A 150 -4.74 -8.49 8.58
N ALA A 151 -5.99 -8.34 8.19
CA ALA A 151 -6.48 -8.75 6.88
C ALA A 151 -5.73 -8.03 5.75
N LEU A 152 -5.47 -6.72 5.89
CA LEU A 152 -4.79 -5.95 4.86
C LEU A 152 -3.28 -6.25 4.83
N MET A 153 -2.65 -6.49 5.99
CA MET A 153 -1.26 -6.97 6.06
C MET A 153 -1.05 -8.30 5.31
N ILE A 154 -2.07 -9.17 5.30
CA ILE A 154 -2.03 -10.44 4.57
C ILE A 154 -2.35 -10.24 3.08
N ALA A 155 -3.32 -9.39 2.75
CA ALA A 155 -3.77 -9.19 1.38
C ALA A 155 -2.74 -8.43 0.52
N MET A 156 -2.00 -7.48 1.11
CA MET A 156 -1.06 -6.62 0.38
C MET A 156 0.07 -7.38 -0.32
N PRO A 157 0.79 -8.30 0.33
CA PRO A 157 1.82 -9.09 -0.35
C PRO A 157 1.28 -9.87 -1.55
N LEU A 158 0.10 -10.48 -1.41
CA LEU A 158 -0.53 -11.25 -2.49
C LEU A 158 -0.90 -10.36 -3.68
N LEU A 159 -1.47 -9.19 -3.41
CA LEU A 159 -1.80 -8.22 -4.45
C LEU A 159 -0.54 -7.68 -5.15
N THR A 160 0.55 -7.50 -4.43
CA THR A 160 1.83 -7.06 -5.00
C THR A 160 2.41 -8.12 -5.94
N ILE A 161 2.40 -9.39 -5.57
CA ILE A 161 2.83 -10.49 -6.46
C ILE A 161 1.97 -10.51 -7.73
N MET A 162 0.65 -10.28 -7.61
CA MET A 162 -0.24 -10.19 -8.78
C MET A 162 0.10 -8.98 -9.67
N MET A 163 0.45 -7.84 -9.06
CA MET A 163 0.89 -6.64 -9.77
C MET A 163 2.17 -6.91 -10.55
N ASP A 164 3.18 -7.49 -9.90
CA ASP A 164 4.46 -7.80 -10.50
C ASP A 164 4.31 -8.78 -11.67
N PHE A 165 3.53 -9.86 -11.45
CA PHE A 165 3.26 -10.83 -12.51
C PHE A 165 2.55 -10.19 -13.70
N SER A 166 1.51 -9.41 -13.48
CA SER A 166 0.78 -8.73 -14.56
C SER A 166 1.62 -7.66 -15.26
N GLY A 167 2.49 -6.97 -14.51
CA GLY A 167 3.43 -6.01 -15.07
C GLY A 167 4.49 -6.65 -15.96
N MET A 168 5.02 -7.81 -15.54
CA MET A 168 5.92 -8.60 -16.37
C MET A 168 5.25 -9.08 -17.67
N LEU A 169 3.97 -9.48 -17.61
CA LEU A 169 3.20 -9.81 -18.81
C LEU A 169 3.00 -8.60 -19.72
N GLY A 170 2.70 -7.43 -19.17
CA GLY A 170 2.59 -6.18 -19.91
C GLY A 170 3.90 -5.82 -20.62
N GLY A 171 5.03 -5.92 -19.90
CA GLY A 171 6.35 -5.71 -20.46
C GLY A 171 6.70 -6.69 -21.58
N TYR A 172 6.35 -7.96 -21.43
CA TYR A 172 6.52 -8.98 -22.46
C TYR A 172 5.73 -8.63 -23.73
N ILE A 173 4.46 -8.21 -23.59
CA ILE A 173 3.62 -7.82 -24.74
C ILE A 173 4.28 -6.66 -25.51
N ALA A 174 4.75 -5.63 -24.81
CA ALA A 174 5.41 -4.48 -25.41
C ALA A 174 6.71 -4.87 -26.10
N GLU A 175 7.54 -5.72 -25.47
CA GLU A 175 8.81 -6.14 -25.99
C GLU A 175 8.68 -7.07 -27.19
N THR A 176 7.70 -7.98 -27.18
CA THR A 176 7.39 -8.84 -28.33
C THR A 176 6.92 -8.03 -29.52
N ALA A 177 6.09 -7.01 -29.31
CA ALA A 177 5.60 -6.13 -30.36
C ALA A 177 6.74 -5.29 -31.00
N ALA A 178 7.75 -4.91 -30.20
CA ALA A 178 8.84 -4.05 -30.64
C ALA A 178 10.02 -4.82 -31.29
N SER A 179 10.38 -6.00 -30.78
CA SER A 179 11.58 -6.75 -31.18
C SER A 179 11.32 -8.19 -31.63
N GLY A 180 10.08 -8.68 -31.52
CA GLY A 180 9.77 -10.08 -31.81
C GLY A 180 10.37 -11.07 -30.79
N MET A 181 10.75 -10.60 -29.58
CA MET A 181 11.36 -11.43 -28.55
C MET A 181 10.46 -12.59 -28.15
N SER A 182 11.00 -13.82 -28.09
CA SER A 182 10.23 -14.98 -27.67
C SER A 182 9.98 -14.98 -26.15
N TRP A 183 8.88 -15.62 -25.72
CA TRP A 183 8.51 -15.78 -24.31
C TRP A 183 9.65 -16.31 -23.45
N ARG A 184 10.28 -17.41 -23.89
CA ARG A 184 11.37 -18.05 -23.16
C ARG A 184 12.53 -17.10 -22.94
N LEU A 185 12.98 -16.41 -23.99
CA LEU A 185 14.12 -15.50 -23.94
C LEU A 185 13.82 -14.30 -23.06
N TYR A 186 12.60 -13.76 -23.11
CA TYR A 186 12.18 -12.63 -22.28
C TYR A 186 12.29 -12.97 -20.79
N PHE A 187 11.66 -14.06 -20.35
CA PHE A 187 11.64 -14.44 -18.92
C PHE A 187 13.01 -14.92 -18.42
N GLU A 188 13.79 -15.61 -19.26
CA GLU A 188 15.15 -15.98 -18.92
C GLU A 188 16.02 -14.75 -18.63
N ARG A 189 15.94 -13.72 -19.48
CA ARG A 189 16.64 -12.45 -19.26
C ARG A 189 16.07 -11.64 -18.09
N ALA A 190 14.76 -11.59 -17.95
CA ALA A 190 14.10 -10.85 -16.88
C ALA A 190 14.53 -11.33 -15.49
N PHE A 191 14.65 -12.64 -15.30
CA PHE A 191 15.01 -13.22 -14.00
C PHE A 191 16.51 -13.44 -13.80
N SER A 192 17.35 -13.17 -14.80
CA SER A 192 18.80 -13.40 -14.71
C SER A 192 19.51 -12.54 -13.65
N TYR A 193 18.94 -11.38 -13.29
CA TYR A 193 19.51 -10.43 -12.33
C TYR A 193 18.66 -10.24 -11.07
N ILE A 194 17.59 -11.01 -10.92
CA ILE A 194 16.71 -10.94 -9.73
C ILE A 194 17.08 -12.06 -8.79
N SER A 195 17.41 -11.69 -7.56
CA SER A 195 17.61 -12.64 -6.46
C SER A 195 16.30 -12.94 -5.75
N TYR A 196 16.19 -14.12 -5.14
CA TYR A 196 15.07 -14.44 -4.25
C TYR A 196 14.91 -13.45 -3.10
N SER A 197 16.03 -12.91 -2.60
CA SER A 197 16.01 -11.87 -1.57
C SER A 197 15.33 -10.59 -2.05
N ASP A 198 15.50 -10.20 -3.30
CA ASP A 198 14.85 -9.01 -3.86
C ASP A 198 13.32 -9.15 -3.83
N LEU A 199 12.81 -10.29 -4.29
CA LEU A 199 11.38 -10.57 -4.31
C LEU A 199 10.80 -10.61 -2.89
N ILE A 200 11.48 -11.32 -1.96
CA ILE A 200 10.99 -11.47 -0.59
C ILE A 200 10.98 -10.12 0.13
N LEU A 201 12.06 -9.35 0.07
CA LEU A 201 12.17 -8.08 0.78
C LEU A 201 11.21 -7.03 0.20
N ALA A 202 11.08 -6.95 -1.12
CA ALA A 202 10.14 -6.06 -1.77
C ALA A 202 8.68 -6.41 -1.44
N THR A 203 8.35 -7.69 -1.42
CA THR A 203 7.01 -8.15 -1.03
C THR A 203 6.75 -7.92 0.46
N LEU A 204 7.75 -8.14 1.33
CA LEU A 204 7.61 -7.96 2.77
C LEU A 204 7.37 -6.49 3.16
N LYS A 205 7.98 -5.52 2.46
CA LYS A 205 7.71 -4.10 2.73
C LYS A 205 6.23 -3.73 2.55
N THR A 206 5.49 -4.46 1.72
CA THR A 206 4.06 -4.20 1.50
C THR A 206 3.18 -4.61 2.68
N VAL A 207 3.66 -5.48 3.58
CA VAL A 207 3.01 -5.74 4.87
C VAL A 207 2.92 -4.46 5.69
N VAL A 208 4.01 -3.66 5.69
CA VAL A 208 4.04 -2.35 6.36
C VAL A 208 3.06 -1.38 5.69
N PHE A 209 2.98 -1.39 4.36
CA PHE A 209 2.00 -0.56 3.65
C PHE A 209 0.56 -0.95 4.01
N GLY A 210 0.26 -2.25 4.08
CA GLY A 210 -1.04 -2.75 4.53
C GLY A 210 -1.41 -2.29 5.94
N TYR A 211 -0.45 -2.37 6.85
CA TYR A 211 -0.60 -1.85 8.21
C TYR A 211 -0.91 -0.35 8.21
N LEU A 212 -0.12 0.46 7.51
CA LEU A 212 -0.30 1.92 7.47
C LEU A 212 -1.66 2.32 6.88
N ILE A 213 -2.07 1.70 5.77
CA ILE A 213 -3.37 1.96 5.15
C ILE A 213 -4.50 1.68 6.14
N ALA A 214 -4.48 0.49 6.76
CA ALA A 214 -5.56 0.07 7.64
C ALA A 214 -5.61 0.89 8.94
N VAL A 215 -4.47 1.20 9.54
CA VAL A 215 -4.38 2.03 10.76
C VAL A 215 -4.93 3.42 10.50
N VAL A 216 -4.43 4.10 9.46
CA VAL A 216 -4.86 5.48 9.13
C VAL A 216 -6.35 5.52 8.82
N SER A 217 -6.82 4.59 7.98
CA SER A 217 -8.22 4.57 7.56
C SER A 217 -9.18 4.24 8.71
N SER A 218 -8.79 3.29 9.57
CA SER A 218 -9.58 2.96 10.76
C SER A 218 -9.60 4.13 11.74
N TYR A 219 -8.45 4.75 12.03
CA TYR A 219 -8.38 5.91 12.91
C TYR A 219 -9.30 7.04 12.44
N LEU A 220 -9.23 7.41 11.16
CA LEU A 220 -10.05 8.47 10.60
C LEU A 220 -11.54 8.13 10.58
N GLY A 221 -11.87 6.86 10.39
CA GLY A 221 -13.24 6.37 10.51
C GLY A 221 -13.78 6.51 11.94
N PHE A 222 -13.02 6.09 12.95
CA PHE A 222 -13.40 6.25 14.36
C PHE A 222 -13.49 7.72 14.81
N ALA A 223 -12.69 8.61 14.21
CA ALA A 223 -12.67 10.04 14.50
C ALA A 223 -13.80 10.83 13.79
N THR A 224 -14.66 10.18 13.02
CA THR A 224 -15.75 10.83 12.28
C THR A 224 -16.80 11.41 13.25
N SER A 225 -17.17 12.69 13.07
CA SER A 225 -18.10 13.39 13.97
C SER A 225 -19.21 14.19 13.26
N ARG A 226 -19.14 14.37 11.93
CA ARG A 226 -20.02 15.30 11.18
C ARG A 226 -21.04 14.60 10.28
N GLY A 227 -21.76 13.62 10.76
CA GLY A 227 -22.79 12.95 9.96
C GLY A 227 -22.26 12.42 8.63
N THR A 228 -23.07 12.46 7.57
CA THR A 228 -22.72 11.96 6.24
C THR A 228 -21.58 12.72 5.58
N GLU A 229 -21.42 14.02 5.83
CA GLU A 229 -20.32 14.84 5.35
C GLU A 229 -18.98 14.35 5.93
N GLY A 230 -18.97 14.04 7.24
CA GLY A 230 -17.78 13.50 7.91
C GLY A 230 -17.36 12.13 7.36
N VAL A 231 -18.29 11.30 6.92
CA VAL A 231 -17.98 10.00 6.28
C VAL A 231 -17.22 10.22 4.97
N GLY A 232 -17.65 11.15 4.13
CA GLY A 232 -16.96 11.51 2.89
C GLY A 232 -15.57 12.08 3.16
N GLU A 233 -15.44 12.94 4.18
CA GLU A 233 -14.16 13.50 4.62
C GLU A 233 -13.21 12.42 5.12
N ALA A 234 -13.67 11.50 5.97
CA ALA A 234 -12.88 10.37 6.46
C ALA A 234 -12.38 9.49 5.32
N SER A 235 -13.22 9.21 4.33
CA SER A 235 -12.83 8.45 3.13
C SER A 235 -11.70 9.14 2.38
N THR A 236 -11.86 10.42 2.03
CA THR A 236 -10.86 11.17 1.26
C THR A 236 -9.56 11.37 2.03
N ARG A 237 -9.63 11.72 3.31
CA ARG A 237 -8.45 11.87 4.17
C ARG A 237 -7.69 10.56 4.35
N SER A 238 -8.41 9.43 4.42
CA SER A 238 -7.78 8.10 4.49
C SER A 238 -6.88 7.85 3.29
N VAL A 239 -7.34 8.15 2.08
CA VAL A 239 -6.55 7.99 0.85
C VAL A 239 -5.30 8.88 0.89
N VAL A 240 -5.50 10.17 1.14
CA VAL A 240 -4.39 11.14 1.09
C VAL A 240 -3.34 10.83 2.13
N MET A 241 -3.74 10.61 3.38
CA MET A 241 -2.78 10.34 4.45
C MET A 241 -2.08 9.00 4.31
N ALA A 242 -2.81 7.94 3.95
CA ALA A 242 -2.20 6.64 3.70
C ALA A 242 -1.20 6.71 2.54
N SER A 243 -1.54 7.38 1.44
CA SER A 243 -0.64 7.55 0.29
C SER A 243 0.65 8.29 0.65
N VAL A 244 0.55 9.39 1.42
CA VAL A 244 1.73 10.13 1.89
C VAL A 244 2.60 9.25 2.80
N LEU A 245 1.99 8.52 3.74
CA LEU A 245 2.73 7.65 4.65
C LEU A 245 3.38 6.47 3.92
N ILE A 246 2.73 5.90 2.90
CA ILE A 246 3.32 4.85 2.05
C ILE A 246 4.58 5.40 1.37
N ILE A 247 4.50 6.54 0.70
CA ILE A 247 5.65 7.13 0.00
C ILE A 247 6.80 7.43 0.96
N LEU A 248 6.52 8.00 2.13
CA LEU A 248 7.55 8.30 3.13
C LEU A 248 8.15 7.02 3.74
N SER A 249 7.32 6.05 4.07
CA SER A 249 7.78 4.77 4.62
C SER A 249 8.58 3.96 3.60
N ASP A 250 8.21 4.03 2.32
CA ASP A 250 8.92 3.35 1.25
C ASP A 250 10.39 3.81 1.16
N VAL A 251 10.63 5.12 1.17
CA VAL A 251 12.00 5.67 1.19
C VAL A 251 12.81 5.15 2.38
N ILE A 252 12.19 5.05 3.56
CA ILE A 252 12.86 4.54 4.77
C ILE A 252 13.13 3.04 4.62
N LEU A 253 12.15 2.26 4.18
CA LEU A 253 12.26 0.81 4.04
C LEU A 253 13.29 0.42 2.99
N VAL A 254 13.32 1.12 1.85
CA VAL A 254 14.35 0.91 0.81
C VAL A 254 15.74 1.18 1.36
N LYS A 255 15.92 2.28 2.10
CA LYS A 255 17.21 2.60 2.73
C LYS A 255 17.62 1.53 3.75
N LEU A 256 16.69 1.01 4.54
CA LEU A 256 16.94 -0.08 5.48
C LEU A 256 17.31 -1.38 4.75
N ILE A 257 16.61 -1.72 3.68
CA ILE A 257 16.91 -2.90 2.87
C ILE A 257 18.34 -2.81 2.32
N PHE A 258 18.73 -1.68 1.72
CA PHE A 258 20.10 -1.50 1.21
C PHE A 258 21.16 -1.48 2.30
N PHE A 259 20.82 -1.06 3.52
CA PHE A 259 21.76 -1.08 4.64
C PHE A 259 22.04 -2.49 5.14
N PHE A 260 21.00 -3.33 5.27
CA PHE A 260 21.15 -4.71 5.77
C PHE A 260 21.54 -5.72 4.67
N TYR A 261 21.13 -5.45 3.44
CA TYR A 261 21.44 -6.27 2.27
C TYR A 261 22.07 -5.39 1.19
N PRO A 262 23.34 -4.98 1.38
CA PRO A 262 24.04 -4.26 0.34
C PRO A 262 24.03 -5.12 -0.91
N VAL A 263 23.59 -4.53 -2.02
CA VAL A 263 23.66 -5.19 -3.33
C VAL A 263 25.11 -5.56 -3.55
N VAL A 264 25.43 -6.83 -3.39
CA VAL A 264 26.76 -7.35 -3.73
C VAL A 264 26.86 -7.19 -5.24
N SER A 265 27.54 -6.13 -5.67
CA SER A 265 27.99 -5.94 -7.03
C SER A 265 28.99 -7.06 -7.31
N GLY A 266 28.49 -8.18 -7.81
CA GLY A 266 29.25 -9.26 -8.37
C GLY A 266 29.40 -9.07 -9.87
#